data_ce6896555388e1965f6423f180dd81e1
#
_entry.id   ce6896555388e1965f6423f180dd81e1
#
_cell.length_a   1.000
_cell.length_b   1.000
_cell.length_c   1.000
_cell.angle_alpha   90.00
_cell.angle_beta   90.00
_cell.angle_gamma   90.00
#
_symmetry.space_group_name_H-M   'P 1'
#
loop_
_entity.id
_entity.type
_entity.pdbx_description
1 polymer ?
#
loop_
_entity_poly.entity_id
_entity_poly.type
_entity_poly.pdbx_seq_one_letter_code
_entity_poly.pdbx_strand_id
1 'polypeptide(L)'
;MKKDLRAHCHTIIAGNHEQSPAEHFYAMAKWCEEHQVKHDVYGDGEFINSFQQKVADLLGFEAGLFVITGTMTQATALELVCRKKRNPVVAMHESSHIYRFERQGYQLQNRFSILPLGDMFRPWTAKDLNAWPDEISAVLYELPMRELGGQLPSWDELNDIKAECEHRDIHLHMDGARLWECAAYYQKSYKEIATGFQSAYVSLYKGINGLGGSLLLGDKKFIEQASIWMKRQGGNVYHRTPYVVSAAMQFDQQLAKMPALFARTQQIYQILREFPQLAVSPYEPQANMLHLIVPLSLENAIELRDRLAEQKGVWLGHPQTTQHPEQSIFEWYVGDRLLNIADDQLREVLAYLANAEC
;
A
#
# COMPACT_ATOMS: atom_id res chain seq x y z
N MET A 1 32.33 7.13 -3.02
CA MET A 1 31.17 6.39 -2.47
C MET A 1 30.55 7.25 -1.39
N LYS A 2 29.30 7.68 -1.54
CA LYS A 2 28.58 8.30 -0.40
C LYS A 2 28.45 7.24 0.69
N LYS A 3 28.86 7.59 1.91
CA LYS A 3 28.75 6.74 3.09
C LYS A 3 27.27 6.36 3.27
N ASP A 4 26.96 5.08 3.49
CA ASP A 4 25.59 4.68 3.82
C ASP A 4 25.25 5.16 5.23
N LEU A 5 24.79 6.41 5.33
CA LEU A 5 24.48 7.03 6.61
C LEU A 5 23.38 6.27 7.37
N ARG A 6 22.41 5.69 6.64
CA ARG A 6 21.31 4.91 7.26
C ARG A 6 21.84 3.73 8.07
N ALA A 7 22.83 3.02 7.52
CA ALA A 7 23.42 1.84 8.19
C ALA A 7 24.15 2.17 9.51
N HIS A 8 24.52 3.45 9.72
CA HIS A 8 25.19 3.92 10.93
C HIS A 8 24.21 4.53 11.96
N CYS A 9 22.94 4.71 11.61
CA CYS A 9 21.94 5.25 12.52
C CYS A 9 21.43 4.16 13.45
N HIS A 10 21.32 4.50 14.74
CA HIS A 10 20.72 3.63 15.75
C HIS A 10 19.21 3.79 15.83
N THR A 11 18.67 4.91 15.34
CA THR A 11 17.23 5.18 15.28
C THR A 11 16.82 5.40 13.83
N ILE A 12 15.92 4.58 13.33
CA ILE A 12 15.27 4.76 12.03
C ILE A 12 13.80 5.02 12.31
N ILE A 13 13.29 6.17 11.86
CA ILE A 13 11.95 6.63 12.23
C ILE A 13 10.86 5.75 11.63
N ALA A 14 10.81 5.64 10.31
CA ALA A 14 9.69 5.02 9.63
C ALA A 14 9.91 3.52 9.35
N GLY A 15 8.79 2.80 9.27
CA GLY A 15 8.75 1.41 8.82
C GLY A 15 8.84 0.36 9.94
N ASN A 16 8.97 -0.88 9.52
CA ASN A 16 9.13 -2.02 10.40
C ASN A 16 10.61 -2.34 10.64
N HIS A 17 10.90 -3.12 11.68
CA HIS A 17 12.22 -3.70 11.87
C HIS A 17 12.52 -4.66 10.72
N GLU A 18 13.70 -4.49 10.12
CA GLU A 18 14.18 -5.37 9.07
C GLU A 18 15.00 -6.48 9.69
N GLN A 19 14.64 -7.72 9.38
CA GLN A 19 15.47 -8.89 9.68
C GLN A 19 16.54 -9.02 8.60
N SER A 20 17.72 -9.51 8.96
CA SER A 20 18.68 -9.95 7.96
C SER A 20 18.11 -11.09 7.12
N PRO A 21 18.59 -11.29 5.88
CA PRO A 21 18.14 -12.43 5.07
C PRO A 21 18.33 -13.77 5.79
N ALA A 22 19.43 -13.94 6.52
CA ALA A 22 19.71 -15.16 7.26
C ALA A 22 18.69 -15.42 8.38
N GLU A 23 18.37 -14.40 9.18
CA GLU A 23 17.36 -14.49 10.24
C GLU A 23 15.98 -14.81 9.68
N HIS A 24 15.61 -14.13 8.59
CA HIS A 24 14.31 -14.35 7.93
C HIS A 24 14.20 -15.77 7.38
N PHE A 25 15.22 -16.25 6.66
CA PHE A 25 15.22 -17.61 6.12
C PHE A 25 15.23 -18.68 7.20
N TYR A 26 15.94 -18.44 8.30
CA TYR A 26 15.92 -19.36 9.45
C TYR A 26 14.53 -19.42 10.11
N ALA A 27 13.90 -18.27 10.31
CA ALA A 27 12.52 -18.21 10.83
C ALA A 27 11.53 -18.94 9.92
N MET A 28 11.64 -18.74 8.58
CA MET A 28 10.83 -19.46 7.60
C MET A 28 11.06 -20.97 7.64
N ALA A 29 12.32 -21.43 7.73
CA ALA A 29 12.65 -22.86 7.81
C ALA A 29 12.00 -23.49 9.04
N LYS A 30 12.18 -22.87 10.21
CA LYS A 30 11.59 -23.33 11.47
C LYS A 30 10.04 -23.40 11.37
N TRP A 31 9.43 -22.36 10.85
CA TRP A 31 7.97 -22.29 10.67
C TRP A 31 7.47 -23.40 9.71
N CYS A 32 8.21 -23.67 8.62
CA CYS A 32 7.88 -24.76 7.69
C CYS A 32 7.93 -26.14 8.36
N GLU A 33 8.92 -26.38 9.23
CA GLU A 33 9.02 -27.63 9.99
C GLU A 33 7.84 -27.79 10.95
N GLU A 34 7.52 -26.75 11.71
CA GLU A 34 6.42 -26.76 12.70
C GLU A 34 5.04 -26.98 12.03
N HIS A 35 4.84 -26.46 10.81
CA HIS A 35 3.58 -26.53 10.08
C HIS A 35 3.59 -27.60 8.97
N GLN A 36 4.66 -28.38 8.84
CA GLN A 36 4.82 -29.44 7.83
C GLN A 36 4.52 -28.97 6.40
N VAL A 37 4.98 -27.76 6.08
CA VAL A 37 4.70 -27.12 4.77
C VAL A 37 5.36 -27.90 3.63
N LYS A 38 4.57 -28.19 2.61
CA LYS A 38 5.06 -28.78 1.34
C LYS A 38 5.12 -27.69 0.26
N HIS A 39 6.05 -27.86 -0.67
CA HIS A 39 6.10 -26.98 -1.84
C HIS A 39 4.86 -27.13 -2.71
N ASP A 40 4.44 -26.01 -3.27
CA ASP A 40 3.54 -25.98 -4.41
C ASP A 40 4.28 -26.37 -5.70
N VAL A 41 3.52 -26.77 -6.71
CA VAL A 41 4.02 -26.97 -8.08
C VAL A 41 3.23 -26.05 -9.00
N TYR A 42 3.88 -24.99 -9.48
CA TYR A 42 3.25 -23.94 -10.30
C TYR A 42 2.00 -23.31 -9.66
N GLY A 43 2.01 -23.21 -8.33
CA GLY A 43 0.91 -22.61 -7.57
C GLY A 43 -0.21 -23.58 -7.21
N ASP A 44 -0.05 -24.87 -7.48
CA ASP A 44 -0.95 -25.91 -6.99
C ASP A 44 -0.32 -26.63 -5.80
N GLY A 45 -0.97 -26.57 -4.65
CA GLY A 45 -0.51 -27.17 -3.40
C GLY A 45 -1.44 -26.79 -2.24
N GLU A 46 -1.59 -27.69 -1.28
CA GLU A 46 -2.53 -27.54 -0.16
C GLU A 46 -2.28 -26.24 0.63
N PHE A 47 -1.03 -25.98 0.98
CA PHE A 47 -0.67 -24.81 1.77
C PHE A 47 -1.01 -23.48 1.06
N ILE A 48 -0.57 -23.32 -0.20
CA ILE A 48 -0.82 -22.08 -0.95
C ILE A 48 -2.32 -21.88 -1.20
N ASN A 49 -3.04 -22.96 -1.52
CA ASN A 49 -4.48 -22.90 -1.77
C ASN A 49 -5.23 -22.50 -0.49
N SER A 50 -4.86 -23.06 0.66
CA SER A 50 -5.43 -22.72 1.96
C SER A 50 -5.17 -21.26 2.34
N PHE A 51 -3.95 -20.75 2.11
CA PHE A 51 -3.64 -19.34 2.40
C PHE A 51 -4.40 -18.38 1.47
N GLN A 52 -4.49 -18.69 0.17
CA GLN A 52 -5.28 -17.92 -0.79
C GLN A 52 -6.75 -17.85 -0.37
N GLN A 53 -7.33 -18.99 0.04
CA GLN A 53 -8.72 -19.04 0.49
C GLN A 53 -8.91 -18.30 1.80
N LYS A 54 -7.99 -18.43 2.78
CA LYS A 54 -8.04 -17.67 4.04
C LYS A 54 -8.16 -16.18 3.80
N VAL A 55 -7.37 -15.62 2.88
CA VAL A 55 -7.41 -14.18 2.59
C VAL A 55 -8.67 -13.81 1.79
N ALA A 56 -9.11 -14.67 0.88
CA ALA A 56 -10.36 -14.47 0.15
C ALA A 56 -11.57 -14.42 1.11
N ASP A 57 -11.66 -15.37 2.05
CA ASP A 57 -12.72 -15.43 3.06
C ASP A 57 -12.71 -14.20 3.97
N LEU A 58 -11.51 -13.75 4.38
CA LEU A 58 -11.34 -12.56 5.23
C LEU A 58 -11.92 -11.30 4.56
N LEU A 59 -11.80 -11.18 3.24
CA LEU A 59 -12.32 -10.05 2.48
C LEU A 59 -13.70 -10.30 1.87
N GLY A 60 -14.21 -11.52 1.94
CA GLY A 60 -15.52 -11.89 1.41
C GLY A 60 -15.55 -12.15 -0.10
N PHE A 61 -14.41 -12.47 -0.71
CA PHE A 61 -14.31 -12.91 -2.10
C PHE A 61 -14.42 -14.44 -2.22
N GLU A 62 -14.80 -14.92 -3.41
CA GLU A 62 -14.94 -16.36 -3.66
C GLU A 62 -13.59 -17.07 -3.78
N ALA A 63 -12.58 -16.40 -4.32
CA ALA A 63 -11.27 -17.00 -4.58
C ALA A 63 -10.14 -15.96 -4.58
N GLY A 64 -8.92 -16.46 -4.38
CA GLY A 64 -7.68 -15.69 -4.45
C GLY A 64 -6.63 -16.38 -5.33
N LEU A 65 -5.77 -15.59 -5.96
CA LEU A 65 -4.63 -16.04 -6.74
C LEU A 65 -3.37 -15.34 -6.26
N PHE A 66 -2.37 -16.10 -5.83
CA PHE A 66 -1.05 -15.55 -5.57
C PHE A 66 -0.36 -15.15 -6.88
N VAL A 67 0.10 -13.91 -6.93
CA VAL A 67 0.86 -13.33 -8.05
C VAL A 67 2.17 -12.76 -7.52
N ILE A 68 3.26 -12.97 -8.26
CA ILE A 68 4.61 -12.65 -7.79
C ILE A 68 4.86 -11.14 -7.57
N THR A 69 4.14 -10.28 -8.30
CA THR A 69 4.25 -8.82 -8.16
C THR A 69 2.89 -8.13 -8.25
N GLY A 70 2.72 -7.01 -7.53
CA GLY A 70 1.54 -6.15 -7.63
C GLY A 70 1.34 -5.56 -9.03
N THR A 71 2.43 -5.14 -9.68
CA THR A 71 2.41 -4.62 -11.05
C THR A 71 1.79 -5.59 -12.05
N MET A 72 2.12 -6.89 -11.93
CA MET A 72 1.48 -7.91 -12.76
C MET A 72 0.01 -8.11 -12.38
N THR A 73 -0.30 -8.10 -11.09
CA THR A 73 -1.64 -8.37 -10.55
C THR A 73 -2.67 -7.39 -11.07
N GLN A 74 -2.45 -6.11 -10.84
CA GLN A 74 -3.41 -5.07 -11.18
C GLN A 74 -3.56 -4.89 -12.69
N ALA A 75 -2.43 -4.85 -13.41
CA ALA A 75 -2.47 -4.75 -14.88
C ALA A 75 -3.21 -5.93 -15.52
N THR A 76 -3.07 -7.14 -14.98
CA THR A 76 -3.80 -8.32 -15.45
C THR A 76 -5.29 -8.22 -15.14
N ALA A 77 -5.65 -7.82 -13.93
CA ALA A 77 -7.04 -7.67 -13.51
C ALA A 77 -7.80 -6.69 -14.42
N LEU A 78 -7.25 -5.50 -14.59
CA LEU A 78 -7.88 -4.43 -15.39
C LEU A 78 -7.94 -4.79 -16.88
N GLU A 79 -6.89 -5.41 -17.44
CA GLU A 79 -6.90 -5.89 -18.83
C GLU A 79 -8.01 -6.91 -19.07
N LEU A 80 -8.22 -7.86 -18.16
CA LEU A 80 -9.28 -8.85 -18.28
C LEU A 80 -10.67 -8.21 -18.33
N VAL A 81 -10.90 -7.21 -17.50
CA VAL A 81 -12.17 -6.46 -17.48
C VAL A 81 -12.37 -5.72 -18.80
N CYS A 82 -11.35 -5.00 -19.27
CA CYS A 82 -11.40 -4.28 -20.55
C CYS A 82 -11.70 -5.20 -21.73
N ARG A 83 -11.05 -6.38 -21.77
CA ARG A 83 -11.31 -7.40 -22.80
C ARG A 83 -12.73 -7.93 -22.74
N LYS A 84 -13.25 -8.22 -21.55
CA LYS A 84 -14.63 -8.71 -21.37
C LYS A 84 -15.65 -7.66 -21.80
N LYS A 85 -15.45 -6.40 -21.47
CA LYS A 85 -16.34 -5.28 -21.81
C LYS A 85 -16.09 -4.71 -23.21
N ARG A 86 -15.00 -5.11 -23.87
CA ARG A 86 -14.57 -4.59 -25.19
C ARG A 86 -14.39 -3.08 -25.21
N ASN A 87 -14.02 -2.50 -24.10
CA ASN A 87 -13.73 -1.09 -23.92
C ASN A 87 -12.41 -0.95 -23.14
N PRO A 88 -11.37 -0.29 -23.67
CA PRO A 88 -10.07 -0.20 -23.03
C PRO A 88 -9.97 0.88 -21.94
N VAL A 89 -11.05 1.58 -21.60
CA VAL A 89 -11.00 2.73 -20.68
C VAL A 89 -11.08 2.26 -19.23
N VAL A 90 -10.05 2.63 -18.45
CA VAL A 90 -9.98 2.43 -17.00
C VAL A 90 -9.81 3.79 -16.33
N ALA A 91 -10.70 4.12 -15.40
CA ALA A 91 -10.58 5.35 -14.65
C ALA A 91 -9.86 5.12 -13.32
N MET A 92 -8.99 6.05 -12.94
CA MET A 92 -8.27 6.02 -11.67
C MET A 92 -7.74 7.40 -11.30
N HIS A 93 -7.36 7.56 -10.03
CA HIS A 93 -6.75 8.80 -9.57
C HIS A 93 -5.35 9.02 -10.18
N GLU A 94 -4.97 10.27 -10.41
CA GLU A 94 -3.64 10.62 -10.95
C GLU A 94 -2.48 10.17 -10.05
N SER A 95 -2.72 10.00 -8.73
CA SER A 95 -1.73 9.48 -7.79
C SER A 95 -1.57 7.96 -7.83
N SER A 96 -2.45 7.22 -8.53
CA SER A 96 -2.42 5.76 -8.56
C SER A 96 -1.07 5.22 -8.98
N HIS A 97 -0.63 4.16 -8.30
CA HIS A 97 0.69 3.55 -8.52
C HIS A 97 0.91 3.13 -9.98
N ILE A 98 -0.11 2.54 -10.61
CA ILE A 98 -0.06 2.13 -12.03
C ILE A 98 0.23 3.31 -12.94
N TYR A 99 -0.43 4.44 -12.69
CA TYR A 99 -0.28 5.64 -13.51
C TYR A 99 1.10 6.28 -13.38
N ARG A 100 1.61 6.37 -12.14
CA ARG A 100 2.85 7.13 -11.85
C ARG A 100 4.13 6.30 -11.88
N PHE A 101 4.11 5.06 -11.40
CA PHE A 101 5.33 4.33 -11.05
C PHE A 101 5.59 3.08 -11.89
N GLU A 102 4.62 2.60 -12.67
CA GLU A 102 4.78 1.37 -13.45
C GLU A 102 5.27 1.61 -14.88
N ARG A 103 5.93 2.75 -15.12
CA ARG A 103 6.58 3.06 -16.40
C ARG A 103 5.67 2.94 -17.61
N GLN A 104 4.37 3.24 -17.44
CA GLN A 104 3.34 3.17 -18.49
C GLN A 104 3.22 1.78 -19.15
N GLY A 105 3.53 0.72 -18.40
CA GLY A 105 3.45 -0.66 -18.90
C GLY A 105 2.08 -1.04 -19.43
N TYR A 106 1.01 -0.50 -18.83
CA TYR A 106 -0.36 -0.68 -19.29
C TYR A 106 -0.57 -0.18 -20.73
N GLN A 107 0.00 0.97 -21.08
CA GLN A 107 -0.15 1.60 -22.40
C GLN A 107 0.81 1.00 -23.42
N LEU A 108 2.10 0.86 -23.07
CA LEU A 108 3.12 0.35 -23.99
C LEU A 108 2.90 -1.13 -24.36
N GLN A 109 2.16 -1.86 -23.54
CA GLN A 109 1.74 -3.24 -23.83
C GLN A 109 0.31 -3.31 -24.39
N ASN A 110 -0.30 -2.19 -24.75
CA ASN A 110 -1.66 -2.10 -25.30
C ASN A 110 -2.73 -2.79 -24.45
N ARG A 111 -2.64 -2.69 -23.11
CA ARG A 111 -3.57 -3.36 -22.21
C ARG A 111 -4.88 -2.58 -22.04
N PHE A 112 -4.76 -1.30 -21.70
CA PHE A 112 -5.88 -0.35 -21.52
C PHE A 112 -5.38 1.09 -21.60
N SER A 113 -6.33 2.02 -21.65
CA SER A 113 -6.09 3.47 -21.56
C SER A 113 -6.58 3.97 -20.21
N ILE A 114 -5.85 4.90 -19.60
CA ILE A 114 -6.23 5.50 -18.32
C ILE A 114 -6.98 6.81 -18.54
N LEU A 115 -8.11 6.95 -17.85
CA LEU A 115 -8.83 8.18 -17.64
C LEU A 115 -8.53 8.66 -16.22
N PRO A 116 -7.71 9.72 -16.03
CA PRO A 116 -7.45 10.26 -14.71
C PRO A 116 -8.70 10.92 -14.13
N LEU A 117 -8.99 10.65 -12.85
CA LEU A 117 -10.13 11.20 -12.11
C LEU A 117 -9.68 11.98 -10.88
N GLY A 118 -10.46 13.01 -10.59
CA GLY A 118 -10.38 13.75 -9.34
C GLY A 118 -9.31 14.83 -9.34
N ASP A 119 -9.08 15.34 -8.15
CA ASP A 119 -8.08 16.36 -7.83
C ASP A 119 -6.87 15.69 -7.16
N MET A 120 -5.65 16.12 -7.55
CA MET A 120 -4.37 15.57 -7.07
C MET A 120 -4.22 15.53 -5.54
N PHE A 121 -5.00 16.35 -4.80
CA PHE A 121 -4.76 16.57 -3.36
C PHE A 121 -5.81 15.95 -2.44
N ARG A 122 -6.80 15.29 -2.98
CA ARG A 122 -7.88 14.64 -2.22
C ARG A 122 -8.31 13.32 -2.86
N PRO A 123 -8.85 12.39 -2.09
CA PRO A 123 -9.56 11.24 -2.65
C PRO A 123 -10.65 11.71 -3.62
N TRP A 124 -10.80 11.02 -4.75
CA TRP A 124 -11.88 11.30 -5.68
C TRP A 124 -13.21 10.71 -5.19
N THR A 125 -14.31 11.28 -5.64
CA THR A 125 -15.67 10.97 -5.20
C THR A 125 -16.56 10.55 -6.37
N ALA A 126 -17.77 10.09 -6.09
CA ALA A 126 -18.78 9.81 -7.12
C ALA A 126 -19.06 11.01 -8.03
N LYS A 127 -18.91 12.25 -7.52
CA LYS A 127 -19.08 13.46 -8.34
C LYS A 127 -17.99 13.59 -9.41
N ASP A 128 -16.75 13.21 -9.07
CA ASP A 128 -15.64 13.24 -10.03
C ASP A 128 -15.87 12.19 -11.14
N LEU A 129 -16.40 11.02 -10.79
CA LEU A 129 -16.76 9.97 -11.74
C LEU A 129 -17.93 10.43 -12.65
N ASN A 130 -18.93 11.10 -12.09
CA ASN A 130 -20.11 11.58 -12.81
C ASN A 130 -19.82 12.75 -13.75
N ALA A 131 -18.70 13.44 -13.59
CA ALA A 131 -18.25 14.43 -14.55
C ALA A 131 -17.86 13.81 -15.92
N TRP A 132 -17.69 12.49 -15.98
CA TRP A 132 -17.36 11.74 -17.19
C TRP A 132 -18.53 10.86 -17.61
N PRO A 133 -19.32 11.30 -18.61
CA PRO A 133 -20.49 10.53 -19.08
C PRO A 133 -20.13 9.34 -19.96
N ASP A 134 -18.87 9.24 -20.42
CA ASP A 134 -18.40 8.19 -21.30
C ASP A 134 -18.45 6.81 -20.64
N GLU A 135 -18.50 5.77 -21.47
CA GLU A 135 -18.42 4.40 -20.99
C GLU A 135 -17.03 4.09 -20.43
N ILE A 136 -16.99 3.59 -19.20
CA ILE A 136 -15.78 3.19 -18.48
C ILE A 136 -15.89 1.70 -18.15
N SER A 137 -14.88 0.90 -18.51
CA SER A 137 -14.88 -0.53 -18.21
C SER A 137 -14.64 -0.84 -16.75
N ALA A 138 -13.66 -0.17 -16.18
CA ALA A 138 -13.28 -0.37 -14.79
C ALA A 138 -12.85 0.94 -14.14
N VAL A 139 -13.02 0.98 -12.84
CA VAL A 139 -12.44 1.98 -11.95
C VAL A 139 -11.46 1.29 -11.01
N LEU A 140 -10.28 1.84 -10.85
CA LEU A 140 -9.35 1.47 -9.79
C LEU A 140 -9.45 2.48 -8.65
N TYR A 141 -9.74 1.99 -7.44
CA TYR A 141 -9.75 2.81 -6.23
C TYR A 141 -8.69 2.33 -5.24
N GLU A 142 -7.73 3.20 -4.92
CA GLU A 142 -6.65 2.90 -3.97
C GLU A 142 -7.10 3.18 -2.53
N LEU A 143 -6.94 2.21 -1.64
CA LEU A 143 -7.29 2.29 -0.21
C LEU A 143 -6.11 1.82 0.67
N PRO A 144 -5.51 2.74 1.46
CA PRO A 144 -5.55 4.20 1.39
C PRO A 144 -4.67 4.74 0.25
N MET A 145 -4.88 6.01 -0.15
CA MET A 145 -4.10 6.68 -1.19
C MET A 145 -2.72 7.12 -0.67
N ARG A 146 -1.68 6.37 -1.00
CA ARG A 146 -0.32 6.58 -0.49
C ARG A 146 0.23 7.97 -0.82
N GLU A 147 0.12 8.40 -2.07
CA GLU A 147 0.66 9.69 -2.55
C GLU A 147 -0.05 10.91 -1.92
N LEU A 148 -1.14 10.68 -1.23
CA LEU A 148 -1.86 11.69 -0.44
C LEU A 148 -1.58 11.56 1.07
N GLY A 149 -0.53 10.83 1.46
CA GLY A 149 -0.19 10.59 2.87
C GLY A 149 -1.10 9.57 3.57
N GLY A 150 -1.75 8.70 2.81
CA GLY A 150 -2.65 7.68 3.35
C GLY A 150 -4.09 8.17 3.51
N GLN A 151 -4.51 9.17 2.73
CA GLN A 151 -5.90 9.62 2.75
C GLN A 151 -6.86 8.53 2.31
N LEU A 152 -8.03 8.56 2.94
CA LEU A 152 -9.18 7.71 2.66
C LEU A 152 -10.40 8.60 2.35
N PRO A 153 -11.32 8.18 1.47
CA PRO A 153 -12.64 8.79 1.43
C PRO A 153 -13.36 8.57 2.75
N SER A 154 -14.33 9.40 3.09
CA SER A 154 -15.26 9.07 4.17
C SER A 154 -16.01 7.77 3.84
N TRP A 155 -16.58 7.14 4.86
CA TRP A 155 -17.35 5.90 4.65
C TRP A 155 -18.53 6.09 3.70
N ASP A 156 -19.21 7.24 3.79
CA ASP A 156 -20.34 7.57 2.92
C ASP A 156 -19.88 7.82 1.47
N GLU A 157 -18.80 8.57 1.26
CA GLU A 157 -18.22 8.78 -0.07
C GLU A 157 -17.79 7.45 -0.71
N LEU A 158 -17.18 6.54 0.06
CA LEU A 158 -16.82 5.22 -0.45
C LEU A 158 -18.05 4.43 -0.89
N ASN A 159 -19.13 4.48 -0.12
CA ASN A 159 -20.39 3.81 -0.48
C ASN A 159 -21.06 4.46 -1.70
N ASP A 160 -21.02 5.79 -1.83
CA ASP A 160 -21.52 6.49 -3.01
C ASP A 160 -20.75 6.08 -4.28
N ILE A 161 -19.43 5.91 -4.20
CA ILE A 161 -18.61 5.42 -5.32
C ILE A 161 -19.01 3.98 -5.70
N LYS A 162 -19.21 3.11 -4.71
CA LYS A 162 -19.65 1.72 -4.94
C LYS A 162 -21.01 1.68 -5.64
N ALA A 163 -21.97 2.46 -5.13
CA ALA A 163 -23.30 2.55 -5.70
C ALA A 163 -23.29 3.11 -7.13
N GLU A 164 -22.48 4.13 -7.40
CA GLU A 164 -22.35 4.70 -8.73
C GLU A 164 -21.71 3.73 -9.73
N CYS A 165 -20.67 3.01 -9.32
CA CYS A 165 -20.07 1.98 -10.16
C CYS A 165 -21.05 0.85 -10.46
N GLU A 166 -21.84 0.42 -9.50
CA GLU A 166 -22.90 -0.58 -9.68
C GLU A 166 -23.98 -0.08 -10.64
N HIS A 167 -24.47 1.14 -10.44
CA HIS A 167 -25.50 1.78 -11.28
C HIS A 167 -25.08 1.87 -12.75
N ARG A 168 -23.80 2.18 -13.01
CA ARG A 168 -23.24 2.33 -14.38
C ARG A 168 -22.66 1.03 -14.93
N ASP A 169 -22.80 -0.10 -14.26
CA ASP A 169 -22.14 -1.37 -14.62
C ASP A 169 -20.61 -1.21 -14.80
N ILE A 170 -19.96 -0.40 -13.98
CA ILE A 170 -18.50 -0.23 -13.99
C ILE A 170 -17.88 -1.24 -13.03
N HIS A 171 -16.87 -1.98 -13.47
CA HIS A 171 -16.12 -2.90 -12.60
C HIS A 171 -15.24 -2.10 -11.63
N LEU A 172 -15.56 -2.12 -10.35
CA LEU A 172 -14.79 -1.47 -9.31
C LEU A 172 -13.70 -2.42 -8.79
N HIS A 173 -12.45 -2.08 -9.05
CA HIS A 173 -11.26 -2.81 -8.60
C HIS A 173 -10.59 -2.07 -7.45
N MET A 174 -10.29 -2.76 -6.36
CA MET A 174 -9.57 -2.20 -5.22
C MET A 174 -8.06 -2.34 -5.41
N ASP A 175 -7.33 -1.23 -5.40
CA ASP A 175 -5.92 -1.26 -5.04
C ASP A 175 -5.80 -1.25 -3.52
N GLY A 176 -5.74 -2.43 -2.94
CA GLY A 176 -5.60 -2.66 -1.51
C GLY A 176 -4.15 -2.87 -1.08
N ALA A 177 -3.19 -2.21 -1.74
CA ALA A 177 -1.77 -2.33 -1.42
C ALA A 177 -1.46 -2.16 0.09
N ARG A 178 -2.28 -1.34 0.77
CA ARG A 178 -2.23 -1.08 2.22
C ARG A 178 -3.61 -1.20 2.88
N LEU A 179 -4.49 -2.05 2.35
CA LEU A 179 -5.86 -2.24 2.85
C LEU A 179 -5.92 -2.56 4.35
N TRP A 180 -4.93 -3.30 4.84
CA TRP A 180 -4.86 -3.72 6.24
C TRP A 180 -4.87 -2.55 7.22
N GLU A 181 -4.47 -1.38 6.77
CA GLU A 181 -4.33 -0.14 7.53
C GLU A 181 -5.64 0.67 7.63
N CYS A 182 -6.67 0.32 6.82
CA CYS A 182 -7.93 1.07 6.74
C CYS A 182 -8.94 0.71 7.82
N ALA A 183 -8.92 -0.53 8.31
CA ALA A 183 -9.96 -1.08 9.19
C ALA A 183 -10.08 -0.31 10.51
N ALA A 184 -8.97 0.12 11.09
CA ALA A 184 -8.94 0.86 12.35
C ALA A 184 -9.58 2.27 12.22
N TYR A 185 -9.35 2.96 11.11
CA TYR A 185 -9.96 4.26 10.82
C TYR A 185 -11.47 4.15 10.60
N TYR A 186 -11.89 3.24 9.70
CA TYR A 186 -13.30 3.05 9.39
C TYR A 186 -14.10 2.38 10.53
N GLN A 187 -13.41 1.72 11.46
CA GLN A 187 -14.04 0.86 12.48
C GLN A 187 -14.94 -0.20 11.83
N LYS A 188 -14.46 -0.79 10.74
CA LYS A 188 -15.12 -1.79 9.91
C LYS A 188 -14.24 -3.01 9.72
N SER A 189 -14.88 -4.16 9.53
CA SER A 189 -14.17 -5.37 9.11
C SER A 189 -13.63 -5.23 7.67
N TYR A 190 -12.59 -5.97 7.35
CA TYR A 190 -12.06 -6.02 5.98
C TYR A 190 -13.11 -6.45 4.95
N LYS A 191 -14.01 -7.35 5.34
CA LYS A 191 -15.13 -7.77 4.50
C LYS A 191 -16.10 -6.63 4.21
N GLU A 192 -16.48 -5.83 5.22
CA GLU A 192 -17.36 -4.67 5.00
C GLU A 192 -16.69 -3.64 4.08
N ILE A 193 -15.39 -3.38 4.26
CA ILE A 193 -14.64 -2.46 3.39
C ILE A 193 -14.60 -2.98 1.95
N ALA A 194 -14.36 -4.27 1.74
CA ALA A 194 -14.26 -4.89 0.42
C ALA A 194 -15.62 -5.13 -0.26
N THR A 195 -16.72 -5.20 0.50
CA THR A 195 -18.06 -5.34 -0.08
C THR A 195 -18.36 -4.23 -1.09
N GLY A 196 -18.84 -4.59 -2.27
CA GLY A 196 -19.10 -3.68 -3.40
C GLY A 196 -17.95 -3.58 -4.40
N PHE A 197 -16.76 -4.09 -4.07
CA PHE A 197 -15.69 -4.27 -5.06
C PHE A 197 -15.82 -5.63 -5.75
N GLN A 198 -15.71 -5.64 -7.08
CA GLN A 198 -15.79 -6.89 -7.86
C GLN A 198 -14.46 -7.64 -7.88
N SER A 199 -13.35 -6.94 -7.66
CA SER A 199 -12.03 -7.55 -7.48
C SER A 199 -11.13 -6.67 -6.63
N ALA A 200 -10.10 -7.27 -6.03
CA ALA A 200 -9.13 -6.56 -5.23
C ALA A 200 -7.71 -7.11 -5.42
N TYR A 201 -6.75 -6.22 -5.34
CA TYR A 201 -5.35 -6.53 -5.13
C TYR A 201 -4.98 -6.23 -3.68
N VAL A 202 -4.25 -7.15 -3.03
CA VAL A 202 -3.64 -6.89 -1.72
C VAL A 202 -2.17 -7.28 -1.72
N SER A 203 -1.34 -6.43 -1.12
CA SER A 203 0.10 -6.68 -0.98
C SER A 203 0.40 -7.60 0.21
N LEU A 204 1.39 -8.47 0.06
CA LEU A 204 1.89 -9.35 1.11
C LEU A 204 3.23 -8.89 1.72
N TYR A 205 3.86 -7.84 1.17
CA TYR A 205 5.19 -7.37 1.59
C TYR A 205 5.22 -5.96 2.18
N LYS A 206 4.09 -5.23 2.17
CA LYS A 206 3.95 -3.92 2.82
C LYS A 206 3.54 -4.12 4.28
N GLY A 207 2.29 -3.86 4.66
CA GLY A 207 1.80 -4.03 6.03
C GLY A 207 1.98 -5.44 6.62
N ILE A 208 1.96 -6.49 5.78
CA ILE A 208 2.20 -7.88 6.22
C ILE A 208 3.70 -8.19 6.39
N ASN A 209 4.59 -7.43 5.75
CA ASN A 209 6.05 -7.57 5.87
C ASN A 209 6.62 -8.91 5.34
N GLY A 210 5.96 -9.57 4.38
CA GLY A 210 6.49 -10.74 3.67
C GLY A 210 7.58 -10.37 2.67
N LEU A 211 8.29 -11.36 2.12
CA LEU A 211 9.39 -11.16 1.15
C LEU A 211 8.92 -10.56 -0.17
N GLY A 212 7.66 -10.74 -0.53
CA GLY A 212 7.10 -10.27 -1.80
C GLY A 212 5.77 -10.92 -2.10
N GLY A 213 5.28 -10.68 -3.30
CA GLY A 213 4.02 -11.24 -3.77
C GLY A 213 2.78 -10.46 -3.36
N SER A 214 1.68 -10.86 -3.93
CA SER A 214 0.37 -10.24 -3.75
C SER A 214 -0.73 -11.27 -3.97
N LEU A 215 -1.95 -10.94 -3.60
CA LEU A 215 -3.12 -11.70 -3.97
C LEU A 215 -4.04 -10.86 -4.85
N LEU A 216 -4.50 -11.46 -5.94
CA LEU A 216 -5.66 -11.01 -6.68
C LEU A 216 -6.88 -11.77 -6.16
N LEU A 217 -7.93 -11.05 -5.83
CA LEU A 217 -9.17 -11.57 -5.25
C LEU A 217 -10.35 -11.22 -6.16
N GLY A 218 -11.32 -12.11 -6.25
CA GLY A 218 -12.50 -11.93 -7.09
C GLY A 218 -13.39 -13.16 -7.11
N ASP A 219 -14.33 -13.22 -8.07
CA ASP A 219 -15.09 -14.43 -8.35
C ASP A 219 -14.20 -15.53 -8.92
N LYS A 220 -14.62 -16.79 -8.79
CA LYS A 220 -13.83 -17.96 -9.26
C LYS A 220 -13.48 -17.88 -10.74
N LYS A 221 -14.43 -17.49 -11.58
CA LYS A 221 -14.23 -17.40 -13.02
C LYS A 221 -13.21 -16.34 -13.41
N PHE A 222 -13.26 -15.19 -12.74
CA PHE A 222 -12.29 -14.13 -12.92
C PHE A 222 -10.88 -14.57 -12.51
N ILE A 223 -10.75 -15.23 -11.38
CA ILE A 223 -9.48 -15.76 -10.86
C ILE A 223 -8.89 -16.85 -11.77
N GLU A 224 -9.72 -17.76 -12.29
CA GLU A 224 -9.29 -18.75 -13.28
C GLU A 224 -8.71 -18.09 -14.55
N GLN A 225 -9.39 -17.08 -15.08
CA GLN A 225 -8.90 -16.33 -16.24
C GLN A 225 -7.61 -15.57 -15.93
N ALA A 226 -7.51 -14.95 -14.75
CA ALA A 226 -6.31 -14.26 -14.31
C ALA A 226 -5.11 -15.22 -14.21
N SER A 227 -5.32 -16.45 -13.72
CA SER A 227 -4.26 -17.48 -13.67
C SER A 227 -3.71 -17.82 -15.06
N ILE A 228 -4.56 -17.90 -16.07
CA ILE A 228 -4.14 -18.14 -17.46
C ILE A 228 -3.30 -16.96 -17.96
N TRP A 229 -3.74 -15.73 -17.73
CA TRP A 229 -3.04 -14.53 -18.17
C TRP A 229 -1.71 -14.36 -17.45
N MET A 230 -1.65 -14.65 -16.14
CA MET A 230 -0.41 -14.65 -15.39
C MET A 230 0.64 -15.60 -16.01
N LYS A 231 0.23 -16.80 -16.45
CA LYS A 231 1.11 -17.73 -17.15
C LYS A 231 1.64 -17.14 -18.48
N ARG A 232 0.75 -16.52 -19.27
CA ARG A 232 1.11 -15.87 -20.54
C ARG A 232 2.13 -14.74 -20.38
N GLN A 233 2.13 -14.09 -19.23
CA GLN A 233 3.03 -12.98 -18.89
C GLN A 233 4.33 -13.44 -18.22
N GLY A 234 4.56 -14.74 -18.08
CA GLY A 234 5.76 -15.30 -17.46
C GLY A 234 5.72 -15.37 -15.93
N GLY A 235 4.57 -15.09 -15.30
CA GLY A 235 4.40 -15.10 -13.84
C GLY A 235 4.23 -16.50 -13.22
N ASN A 236 4.36 -17.58 -14.01
CA ASN A 236 4.16 -18.94 -13.54
C ASN A 236 5.43 -19.52 -12.91
N VAL A 237 5.81 -19.01 -11.74
CA VAL A 237 6.98 -19.48 -10.99
C VAL A 237 6.74 -20.90 -10.48
N TYR A 238 7.78 -21.77 -10.56
CA TYR A 238 7.68 -23.19 -10.22
C TYR A 238 7.30 -23.42 -8.76
N HIS A 239 7.98 -22.77 -7.81
CA HIS A 239 7.62 -22.77 -6.40
C HIS A 239 7.32 -21.35 -5.92
N ARG A 240 6.10 -21.08 -5.50
CA ARG A 240 5.65 -19.81 -4.89
C ARG A 240 5.70 -19.88 -3.37
N THR A 241 5.81 -21.08 -2.82
CA THR A 241 5.84 -21.38 -1.38
C THR A 241 6.73 -20.44 -0.57
N PRO A 242 7.99 -20.09 -0.97
CA PRO A 242 8.82 -19.22 -0.15
C PRO A 242 8.20 -17.84 0.12
N TYR A 243 7.56 -17.24 -0.88
CA TYR A 243 6.87 -15.96 -0.72
C TYR A 243 5.62 -16.08 0.14
N VAL A 244 4.85 -17.16 -0.07
CA VAL A 244 3.61 -17.40 0.68
C VAL A 244 3.91 -17.71 2.14
N VAL A 245 4.93 -18.53 2.43
CA VAL A 245 5.40 -18.81 3.80
C VAL A 245 5.81 -17.53 4.51
N SER A 246 6.63 -16.69 3.85
CA SER A 246 7.11 -15.44 4.45
C SER A 246 5.98 -14.49 4.85
N ALA A 247 4.86 -14.52 4.13
CA ALA A 247 3.67 -13.75 4.47
C ALA A 247 2.82 -14.48 5.54
N ALA A 248 2.52 -15.75 5.33
CA ALA A 248 1.60 -16.52 6.17
C ALA A 248 2.07 -16.63 7.61
N MET A 249 3.39 -16.80 7.85
CA MET A 249 3.96 -16.94 9.20
C MET A 249 3.72 -15.71 10.10
N GLN A 250 3.47 -14.56 9.53
CA GLN A 250 3.29 -13.32 10.28
C GLN A 250 1.93 -12.63 10.01
N PHE A 251 1.12 -13.17 9.09
CA PHE A 251 -0.11 -12.54 8.60
C PHE A 251 -1.04 -12.13 9.74
N ASP A 252 -1.43 -13.07 10.59
CA ASP A 252 -2.38 -12.80 11.67
C ASP A 252 -1.79 -11.85 12.74
N GLN A 253 -0.50 -12.00 13.04
CA GLN A 253 0.18 -11.11 13.97
C GLN A 253 0.24 -9.67 13.46
N GLN A 254 0.53 -9.47 12.18
CA GLN A 254 0.57 -8.14 11.59
C GLN A 254 -0.83 -7.51 11.54
N LEU A 255 -1.88 -8.27 11.19
CA LEU A 255 -3.24 -7.76 11.26
C LEU A 255 -3.64 -7.36 12.68
N ALA A 256 -3.28 -8.15 13.68
CA ALA A 256 -3.56 -7.84 15.08
C ALA A 256 -2.86 -6.57 15.58
N LYS A 257 -1.75 -6.15 14.97
CA LYS A 257 -1.05 -4.90 15.30
C LYS A 257 -1.73 -3.64 14.74
N MET A 258 -2.52 -3.74 13.68
CA MET A 258 -3.05 -2.57 12.96
C MET A 258 -3.77 -1.56 13.87
N PRO A 259 -4.63 -1.96 14.83
CA PRO A 259 -5.24 -1.01 15.76
C PRO A 259 -4.21 -0.24 16.62
N ALA A 260 -3.15 -0.92 17.09
CA ALA A 260 -2.10 -0.28 17.91
C ALA A 260 -1.27 0.70 17.07
N LEU A 261 -0.96 0.37 15.81
CA LEU A 261 -0.25 1.25 14.89
C LEU A 261 -1.07 2.50 14.58
N PHE A 262 -2.37 2.36 14.38
CA PHE A 262 -3.27 3.50 14.16
C PHE A 262 -3.39 4.38 15.42
N ALA A 263 -3.54 3.79 16.60
CA ALA A 263 -3.54 4.53 17.86
C ALA A 263 -2.22 5.29 18.06
N ARG A 264 -1.07 4.68 17.72
CA ARG A 264 0.23 5.37 17.73
C ARG A 264 0.28 6.53 16.75
N THR A 265 -0.29 6.36 15.55
CA THR A 265 -0.39 7.45 14.58
C THR A 265 -1.17 8.62 15.15
N GLN A 266 -2.29 8.39 15.83
CA GLN A 266 -3.06 9.43 16.49
C GLN A 266 -2.23 10.19 17.56
N GLN A 267 -1.41 9.48 18.36
CA GLN A 267 -0.49 10.09 19.32
C GLN A 267 0.58 10.95 18.63
N ILE A 268 1.15 10.45 17.53
CA ILE A 268 2.13 11.21 16.73
C ILE A 268 1.52 12.52 16.23
N TYR A 269 0.27 12.50 15.76
CA TYR A 269 -0.43 13.72 15.35
C TYR A 269 -0.65 14.71 16.52
N GLN A 270 -0.91 14.21 17.73
CA GLN A 270 -0.99 15.08 18.92
C GLN A 270 0.35 15.75 19.20
N ILE A 271 1.47 15.02 19.09
CA ILE A 271 2.81 15.59 19.26
C ILE A 271 3.13 16.58 18.14
N LEU A 272 2.77 16.29 16.89
CA LEU A 272 2.99 17.18 15.75
C LEU A 272 2.30 18.54 15.91
N ARG A 273 1.16 18.61 16.58
CA ARG A 273 0.47 19.88 16.90
C ARG A 273 1.28 20.82 17.82
N GLU A 274 2.28 20.29 18.53
CA GLU A 274 3.22 21.10 19.31
C GLU A 274 4.22 21.88 18.42
N PHE A 275 4.29 21.54 17.11
CA PHE A 275 5.26 22.07 16.14
C PHE A 275 4.54 22.72 14.93
N PRO A 276 3.96 23.93 15.08
CA PRO A 276 3.17 24.58 14.02
C PRO A 276 3.97 24.95 12.77
N GLN A 277 5.30 24.88 12.80
CA GLN A 277 6.20 25.08 11.66
C GLN A 277 6.20 23.90 10.69
N LEU A 278 5.79 22.72 11.16
CA LEU A 278 5.68 21.50 10.38
C LEU A 278 4.23 21.28 9.97
N ALA A 279 4.01 20.97 8.71
CA ALA A 279 2.69 20.57 8.22
C ALA A 279 2.61 19.05 8.08
N VAL A 280 1.39 18.50 8.03
CA VAL A 280 1.16 17.09 7.88
C VAL A 280 -0.02 16.84 6.93
N SER A 281 0.10 15.80 6.10
CA SER A 281 -0.99 15.32 5.23
C SER A 281 -1.20 13.82 5.47
N PRO A 282 -2.47 13.37 5.66
CA PRO A 282 -3.69 14.17 5.83
C PRO A 282 -3.66 15.02 7.09
N TYR A 283 -4.54 16.01 7.21
CA TYR A 283 -4.63 16.86 8.40
C TYR A 283 -5.00 16.08 9.67
N GLU A 284 -5.83 15.07 9.55
CA GLU A 284 -6.16 14.11 10.61
C GLU A 284 -5.74 12.70 10.19
N PRO A 285 -5.31 11.84 11.12
CA PRO A 285 -4.82 10.51 10.79
C PRO A 285 -5.96 9.63 10.24
N GLN A 286 -5.73 8.99 9.09
CA GLN A 286 -6.69 8.11 8.43
C GLN A 286 -6.13 6.70 8.19
N ALA A 287 -4.82 6.52 8.30
CA ALA A 287 -4.11 5.26 8.22
C ALA A 287 -2.90 5.31 9.17
N ASN A 288 -2.09 4.27 9.21
CA ASN A 288 -0.81 4.30 9.94
C ASN A 288 0.35 4.85 9.08
N MET A 289 0.06 5.87 8.30
CA MET A 289 1.06 6.62 7.54
C MET A 289 0.71 8.10 7.47
N LEU A 290 1.72 8.90 7.19
CA LEU A 290 1.57 10.35 7.01
C LEU A 290 2.69 10.91 6.13
N HIS A 291 2.44 12.05 5.52
CA HIS A 291 3.45 12.89 4.91
C HIS A 291 3.76 14.05 5.86
N LEU A 292 4.97 14.05 6.42
CA LEU A 292 5.48 15.18 7.18
C LEU A 292 6.08 16.19 6.20
N ILE A 293 5.53 17.39 6.15
CA ILE A 293 5.93 18.44 5.22
C ILE A 293 6.81 19.43 5.99
N VAL A 294 8.02 19.64 5.49
CA VAL A 294 8.98 20.60 6.03
C VAL A 294 9.13 21.80 5.09
N PRO A 295 9.30 23.04 5.61
CA PRO A 295 9.46 24.23 4.79
C PRO A 295 10.91 24.37 4.26
N LEU A 296 11.38 23.38 3.55
CA LEU A 296 12.74 23.29 3.02
C LEU A 296 12.70 22.77 1.58
N SER A 297 13.55 23.30 0.73
CA SER A 297 13.82 22.72 -0.58
C SER A 297 14.32 21.27 -0.44
N LEU A 298 14.22 20.49 -1.51
CA LEU A 298 14.68 19.10 -1.49
C LEU A 298 16.15 18.98 -1.09
N GLU A 299 17.00 19.88 -1.59
CA GLU A 299 18.43 19.90 -1.29
C GLU A 299 18.66 20.17 0.21
N ASN A 300 18.06 21.19 0.75
CA ASN A 300 18.16 21.54 2.18
C ASN A 300 17.58 20.45 3.09
N ALA A 301 16.49 19.80 2.68
CA ALA A 301 15.91 18.68 3.42
C ALA A 301 16.83 17.43 3.43
N ILE A 302 17.55 17.18 2.32
CA ILE A 302 18.59 16.12 2.26
C ILE A 302 19.74 16.46 3.20
N GLU A 303 20.24 17.68 3.18
CA GLU A 303 21.32 18.12 4.06
C GLU A 303 20.92 18.05 5.54
N LEU A 304 19.71 18.48 5.86
CA LEU A 304 19.17 18.42 7.23
C LEU A 304 19.10 16.96 7.73
N ARG A 305 18.56 16.07 6.90
CA ARG A 305 18.52 14.62 7.18
C ARG A 305 19.91 14.05 7.41
N ASP A 306 20.87 14.39 6.55
CA ASP A 306 22.24 13.87 6.62
C ASP A 306 22.95 14.39 7.88
N ARG A 307 22.80 15.67 8.22
CA ARG A 307 23.28 16.25 9.50
C ARG A 307 22.68 15.57 10.73
N LEU A 308 21.35 15.29 10.72
CA LEU A 308 20.70 14.58 11.81
C LEU A 308 21.23 13.15 11.96
N ALA A 309 21.44 12.47 10.83
CA ALA A 309 22.03 11.14 10.80
C ALA A 309 23.44 11.11 11.37
N GLU A 310 24.29 12.07 10.99
CA GLU A 310 25.69 12.15 11.44
C GLU A 310 25.81 12.58 12.91
N GLN A 311 25.02 13.56 13.35
CA GLN A 311 25.15 14.15 14.67
C GLN A 311 24.37 13.42 15.76
N LYS A 312 23.22 12.84 15.39
CA LYS A 312 22.28 12.23 16.33
C LYS A 312 22.03 10.75 16.08
N GLY A 313 22.58 10.18 14.99
CA GLY A 313 22.34 8.79 14.62
C GLY A 313 20.86 8.48 14.34
N VAL A 314 20.12 9.45 13.80
CA VAL A 314 18.68 9.32 13.49
C VAL A 314 18.46 9.43 11.98
N TRP A 315 17.76 8.46 11.42
CA TRP A 315 17.38 8.43 10.00
C TRP A 315 15.90 8.73 9.81
N LEU A 316 15.60 9.82 9.09
CA LEU A 316 14.22 10.29 8.83
C LEU A 316 13.53 9.60 7.64
N GLY A 317 14.29 9.00 6.75
CA GLY A 317 13.85 8.57 5.43
C GLY A 317 14.39 9.46 4.32
N HIS A 318 13.95 9.22 3.08
CA HIS A 318 14.33 10.03 1.94
C HIS A 318 13.29 11.12 1.70
N PRO A 319 13.69 12.41 1.72
CA PRO A 319 12.74 13.47 1.39
C PRO A 319 12.38 13.43 -0.10
N GLN A 320 11.18 13.88 -0.40
CA GLN A 320 10.60 13.93 -1.75
C GLN A 320 10.17 15.37 -2.05
N THR A 321 10.14 15.73 -3.33
CA THR A 321 9.65 17.02 -3.78
C THR A 321 8.15 17.15 -3.58
N THR A 322 7.69 18.40 -3.37
CA THR A 322 6.28 18.80 -3.48
C THR A 322 6.08 19.63 -4.75
N GLN A 323 4.89 20.18 -4.92
CA GLN A 323 4.64 21.20 -5.95
C GLN A 323 5.26 22.57 -5.60
N HIS A 324 5.60 22.80 -4.34
CA HIS A 324 6.28 23.99 -3.87
C HIS A 324 7.78 23.71 -3.77
N PRO A 325 8.64 24.41 -4.52
CA PRO A 325 10.08 24.16 -4.53
C PRO A 325 10.75 24.33 -3.16
N GLU A 326 10.15 25.17 -2.28
CA GLU A 326 10.63 25.43 -0.92
C GLU A 326 9.98 24.51 0.13
N GLN A 327 9.40 23.39 -0.30
CA GLN A 327 8.83 22.40 0.60
C GLN A 327 9.23 20.99 0.18
N SER A 328 9.43 20.13 1.18
CA SER A 328 9.72 18.71 0.96
C SER A 328 8.86 17.84 1.89
N ILE A 329 8.67 16.60 1.49
CA ILE A 329 7.89 15.60 2.24
C ILE A 329 8.81 14.50 2.73
N PHE A 330 8.69 14.13 4.00
CA PHE A 330 9.11 12.84 4.53
C PHE A 330 7.89 11.93 4.66
N GLU A 331 7.84 10.85 3.89
CA GLU A 331 6.81 9.82 4.05
C GLU A 331 7.15 8.97 5.28
N TRP A 332 6.28 9.00 6.28
CA TRP A 332 6.41 8.16 7.46
C TRP A 332 5.33 7.07 7.48
N TYR A 333 5.78 5.84 7.46
CA TYR A 333 4.96 4.67 7.74
C TYR A 333 5.12 4.31 9.22
N VAL A 334 4.02 4.36 9.97
CA VAL A 334 4.01 4.03 11.40
C VAL A 334 3.94 2.51 11.52
N GLY A 335 5.11 1.91 11.61
CA GLY A 335 5.33 0.49 11.85
C GLY A 335 5.94 0.25 13.23
N ASP A 336 6.54 -0.93 13.41
CA ASP A 336 7.16 -1.35 14.68
C ASP A 336 8.16 -0.33 15.23
N ARG A 337 8.86 0.41 14.38
CA ARG A 337 9.87 1.41 14.78
C ARG A 337 9.23 2.59 15.49
N LEU A 338 8.29 3.27 14.87
CA LEU A 338 7.57 4.40 15.49
C LEU A 338 6.68 3.97 16.65
N LEU A 339 6.19 2.72 16.66
CA LEU A 339 5.47 2.18 17.79
C LEU A 339 6.33 2.14 19.06
N ASN A 340 7.64 1.92 18.92
CA ASN A 340 8.57 1.71 20.03
C ASN A 340 9.42 2.95 20.38
N ILE A 341 9.37 4.02 19.58
CA ILE A 341 10.07 5.27 19.88
C ILE A 341 9.35 6.01 21.02
N ALA A 342 10.11 6.44 22.05
CA ALA A 342 9.59 7.25 23.13
C ALA A 342 9.14 8.62 22.63
N ASP A 343 8.07 9.17 23.23
CA ASP A 343 7.49 10.45 22.84
C ASP A 343 8.50 11.60 22.94
N ASP A 344 9.35 11.62 23.99
CA ASP A 344 10.36 12.65 24.16
C ASP A 344 11.43 12.59 23.06
N GLN A 345 11.85 11.40 22.65
CA GLN A 345 12.78 11.24 21.53
C GLN A 345 12.15 11.71 20.21
N LEU A 346 10.86 11.44 20.01
CA LEU A 346 10.13 11.94 18.84
C LEU A 346 10.03 13.47 18.86
N ARG A 347 9.74 14.07 20.03
CA ARG A 347 9.75 15.54 20.20
C ARG A 347 11.10 16.15 19.89
N GLU A 348 12.21 15.55 20.32
CA GLU A 348 13.56 16.03 19.99
C GLU A 348 13.81 16.03 18.47
N VAL A 349 13.36 14.98 17.77
CA VAL A 349 13.49 14.90 16.30
C VAL A 349 12.64 15.98 15.63
N LEU A 350 11.39 16.15 16.05
CA LEU A 350 10.48 17.14 15.47
C LEU A 350 10.96 18.58 15.79
N ALA A 351 11.47 18.84 17.00
CA ALA A 351 12.07 20.12 17.36
C ALA A 351 13.30 20.45 16.47
N TYR A 352 14.12 19.45 16.16
CA TYR A 352 15.25 19.62 15.25
C TYR A 352 14.80 20.01 13.84
N LEU A 353 13.72 19.38 13.33
CA LEU A 353 13.13 19.70 12.04
C LEU A 353 12.45 21.08 12.01
N ALA A 354 11.74 21.43 13.08
CA ALA A 354 11.01 22.70 13.20
C ALA A 354 11.92 23.93 13.34
N ASN A 355 13.12 23.75 13.89
CA ASN A 355 14.13 24.80 14.08
C ASN A 355 15.21 24.83 13.00
N ALA A 356 15.03 24.08 11.91
CA ALA A 356 15.94 24.12 10.79
C ALA A 356 15.84 25.49 10.11
N GLU A 357 16.88 26.27 10.18
CA GLU A 357 17.00 27.52 9.43
C GLU A 357 17.22 27.21 7.94
N CYS A 358 16.54 28.00 7.07
CA CYS A 358 16.65 27.94 5.61
C CYS A 358 18.05 28.29 5.11
#